data_bb102faa31a472362c7f88e99a38682d
#
_entry.id   bb102faa31a472362c7f88e99a38682d
#
_cell.length_a   1.000
_cell.length_b   1.000
_cell.length_c   1.000
_cell.angle_alpha   90.00
_cell.angle_beta   90.00
_cell.angle_gamma   90.00
#
_symmetry.space_group_name_H-M   'P 1'
#
loop_
_entity.id
_entity.type
_entity.pdbx_description
1 polymer ?
#
loop_
_entity_poly.entity_id
_entity_poly.type
_entity_poly.pdbx_seq_one_letter_code
_entity_poly.pdbx_strand_id
1 'polypeptide(L)'
;MIVCPPKYRTFLSFCFAAFFALGAQAEPAEFTLLDVQGVKHKLSDYRGKWVVVNYWATWCPPCLTEIPELVDFHEERKDKDAVVLGVNFEDISPNALKQFSEEYFMNFPVLRTKPGPNSALGPIPGLPTTYLVSPEGEVVARQVGPVTAVLIADFIAQQITK
;
A
#
# COMPACT_ATOMS: atom_id res chain seq x y z
N MET A 1 -52.56 66.28 -18.05
CA MET A 1 -51.46 66.14 -17.01
C MET A 1 -51.32 64.66 -16.73
N ILE A 2 -50.37 64.06 -17.36
CA ILE A 2 -50.10 62.57 -17.21
C ILE A 2 -48.78 62.46 -16.48
N VAL A 3 -48.85 61.91 -15.26
CA VAL A 3 -47.70 61.68 -14.41
C VAL A 3 -47.22 60.23 -14.65
N CYS A 4 -45.99 60.10 -15.11
CA CYS A 4 -45.30 58.82 -15.34
C CYS A 4 -44.57 58.36 -14.08
N PRO A 5 -44.72 57.13 -13.55
CA PRO A 5 -43.97 56.66 -12.38
C PRO A 5 -42.57 56.13 -12.77
N PRO A 6 -41.57 56.17 -11.86
CA PRO A 6 -40.19 55.79 -12.13
C PRO A 6 -39.99 54.26 -12.17
N LYS A 7 -39.21 53.81 -13.15
CA LYS A 7 -38.77 52.43 -13.32
C LYS A 7 -37.74 52.02 -12.24
N TYR A 8 -38.14 51.13 -11.36
CA TYR A 8 -37.17 50.44 -10.46
C TYR A 8 -36.38 49.42 -11.27
N ARG A 9 -35.08 49.69 -11.45
CA ARG A 9 -34.10 48.70 -11.96
C ARG A 9 -33.68 47.81 -10.79
N THR A 10 -34.28 46.61 -10.73
CA THR A 10 -33.86 45.54 -9.81
C THR A 10 -32.53 44.98 -10.29
N PHE A 11 -31.45 45.28 -9.57
CA PHE A 11 -30.18 44.60 -9.72
C PHE A 11 -30.29 43.20 -9.09
N LEU A 12 -30.42 42.16 -9.91
CA LEU A 12 -30.28 40.77 -9.48
C LEU A 12 -28.80 40.49 -9.29
N SER A 13 -28.35 40.57 -8.02
CA SER A 13 -27.01 40.14 -7.60
C SER A 13 -26.98 38.61 -7.65
N PHE A 14 -26.37 38.05 -8.72
CA PHE A 14 -26.15 36.61 -8.85
C PHE A 14 -24.96 36.25 -7.96
N CYS A 15 -25.22 35.85 -6.70
CA CYS A 15 -24.20 35.20 -5.84
C CYS A 15 -23.87 33.82 -6.42
N PHE A 16 -22.79 33.74 -7.18
CA PHE A 16 -22.19 32.48 -7.62
C PHE A 16 -21.49 31.83 -6.42
N ALA A 17 -22.23 31.03 -5.65
CA ALA A 17 -21.65 30.20 -4.60
C ALA A 17 -20.81 29.11 -5.30
N ALA A 18 -19.49 29.31 -5.34
CA ALA A 18 -18.53 28.29 -5.74
C ALA A 18 -18.57 27.17 -4.69
N PHE A 19 -19.28 26.11 -5.00
CA PHE A 19 -19.27 24.86 -4.24
C PHE A 19 -17.90 24.19 -4.46
N PHE A 20 -16.95 24.47 -3.58
CA PHE A 20 -15.74 23.69 -3.47
C PHE A 20 -16.15 22.29 -2.98
N ALA A 21 -16.31 21.35 -3.91
CA ALA A 21 -16.39 19.94 -3.58
C ALA A 21 -15.02 19.53 -3.00
N LEU A 22 -14.89 19.51 -1.66
CA LEU A 22 -13.82 18.79 -1.01
C LEU A 22 -14.01 17.32 -1.37
N GLY A 23 -13.27 16.84 -2.37
CA GLY A 23 -13.11 15.42 -2.60
C GLY A 23 -12.53 14.81 -1.33
N ALA A 24 -13.28 13.90 -0.70
CA ALA A 24 -12.77 13.09 0.39
C ALA A 24 -11.66 12.20 -0.19
N GLN A 25 -10.43 12.65 -0.11
CA GLN A 25 -9.27 11.78 -0.38
C GLN A 25 -9.19 10.82 0.81
N ALA A 26 -9.20 9.53 0.52
CA ALA A 26 -8.90 8.53 1.55
C ALA A 26 -7.52 8.83 2.12
N GLU A 27 -7.41 8.84 3.46
CA GLU A 27 -6.09 9.03 4.07
C GLU A 27 -5.14 7.91 3.60
N PRO A 28 -3.89 8.26 3.24
CA PRO A 28 -2.91 7.27 2.86
C PRO A 28 -2.73 6.22 3.95
N ALA A 29 -2.62 4.96 3.55
CA ALA A 29 -2.37 3.88 4.50
C ALA A 29 -1.02 4.10 5.21
N GLU A 30 -0.98 3.78 6.51
CA GLU A 30 0.23 3.95 7.31
C GLU A 30 0.39 2.84 8.33
N PHE A 31 1.61 2.38 8.52
CA PHE A 31 2.03 1.55 9.64
C PHE A 31 3.47 1.85 10.04
N THR A 32 3.83 1.44 11.23
CA THR A 32 5.22 1.45 11.71
C THR A 32 5.51 0.08 12.32
N LEU A 33 6.41 -0.68 11.70
CA LEU A 33 6.81 -2.02 12.14
C LEU A 33 8.34 -2.09 12.31
N LEU A 34 8.80 -3.03 13.13
CA LEU A 34 10.21 -3.34 13.27
C LEU A 34 10.56 -4.53 12.38
N ASP A 35 11.73 -4.48 11.74
CA ASP A 35 12.29 -5.62 11.06
C ASP A 35 13.01 -6.59 12.03
N VAL A 36 13.58 -7.66 11.49
CA VAL A 36 14.33 -8.67 12.24
C VAL A 36 15.66 -8.14 12.80
N GLN A 37 16.17 -7.00 12.34
CA GLN A 37 17.34 -6.29 12.85
C GLN A 37 16.98 -5.25 13.91
N GLY A 38 15.69 -5.00 14.14
CA GLY A 38 15.18 -3.97 15.04
C GLY A 38 15.11 -2.57 14.43
N VAL A 39 15.32 -2.45 13.12
CA VAL A 39 15.14 -1.19 12.40
C VAL A 39 13.64 -0.90 12.23
N LYS A 40 13.28 0.35 12.43
CA LYS A 40 11.91 0.81 12.28
C LYS A 40 11.63 1.20 10.83
N HIS A 41 10.56 0.63 10.26
CA HIS A 41 10.06 0.93 8.93
C HIS A 41 8.67 1.55 9.03
N LYS A 42 8.50 2.73 8.47
CA LYS A 42 7.20 3.36 8.25
C LYS A 42 6.81 3.21 6.79
N LEU A 43 5.55 2.95 6.50
CA LEU A 43 5.10 2.86 5.11
C LEU A 43 5.34 4.18 4.36
N SER A 44 5.21 5.32 5.04
CA SER A 44 5.51 6.64 4.49
C SER A 44 6.97 6.86 4.09
N ASP A 45 7.92 6.09 4.61
CA ASP A 45 9.34 6.19 4.22
C ASP A 45 9.58 5.70 2.77
N TYR A 46 8.61 5.02 2.18
CA TYR A 46 8.66 4.45 0.83
C TYR A 46 7.85 5.27 -0.20
N ARG A 47 7.40 6.48 0.14
CA ARG A 47 6.72 7.36 -0.82
C ARG A 47 7.57 7.60 -2.06
N GLY A 48 6.91 7.68 -3.22
CA GLY A 48 7.56 7.77 -4.52
C GLY A 48 7.93 6.41 -5.15
N LYS A 49 7.71 5.30 -4.43
CA LYS A 49 7.85 3.94 -4.94
C LYS A 49 6.58 3.14 -4.78
N TRP A 50 6.37 2.16 -5.65
CA TRP A 50 5.41 1.09 -5.44
C TRP A 50 5.86 0.21 -4.27
N VAL A 51 4.96 -0.12 -3.36
CA VAL A 51 5.28 -0.99 -2.23
C VAL A 51 4.43 -2.26 -2.28
N VAL A 52 5.11 -3.39 -2.42
CA VAL A 52 4.52 -4.73 -2.33
C VAL A 52 4.59 -5.16 -0.87
N VAL A 53 3.48 -5.13 -0.15
CA VAL A 53 3.40 -5.54 1.25
C VAL A 53 2.82 -6.94 1.30
N ASN A 54 3.67 -7.93 1.55
CA ASN A 54 3.33 -9.35 1.55
C ASN A 54 3.22 -9.87 2.99
N TYR A 55 2.03 -10.33 3.39
CA TYR A 55 1.78 -10.98 4.68
C TYR A 55 1.96 -12.48 4.54
N TRP A 56 2.87 -13.05 5.31
CA TRP A 56 3.30 -14.44 5.20
C TRP A 56 3.67 -15.05 6.56
N ALA A 57 3.93 -16.37 6.60
CA ALA A 57 4.40 -17.08 7.78
C ALA A 57 5.35 -18.21 7.40
N THR A 58 6.24 -18.62 8.32
CA THR A 58 7.24 -19.67 8.10
C THR A 58 6.63 -21.05 7.87
N TRP A 59 5.46 -21.31 8.45
CA TRP A 59 4.70 -22.55 8.35
C TRP A 59 3.72 -22.61 7.17
N CYS A 60 3.68 -21.59 6.31
CA CYS A 60 2.72 -21.43 5.23
C CYS A 60 3.32 -21.93 3.89
N PRO A 61 3.04 -23.14 3.39
CA PRO A 61 3.69 -23.68 2.19
C PRO A 61 3.53 -22.80 0.94
N PRO A 62 2.34 -22.24 0.61
CA PRO A 62 2.23 -21.35 -0.55
C PRO A 62 3.02 -20.04 -0.38
N CYS A 63 3.23 -19.56 0.88
CA CYS A 63 4.09 -18.40 1.13
C CYS A 63 5.55 -18.70 0.77
N LEU A 64 6.04 -19.91 1.13
CA LEU A 64 7.40 -20.32 0.84
C LEU A 64 7.66 -20.44 -0.67
N THR A 65 6.65 -20.83 -1.42
CA THR A 65 6.73 -20.96 -2.87
C THR A 65 6.91 -19.62 -3.58
N GLU A 66 6.32 -18.53 -3.04
CA GLU A 66 6.41 -17.21 -3.66
C GLU A 66 7.65 -16.39 -3.24
N ILE A 67 8.37 -16.78 -2.16
CA ILE A 67 9.56 -16.05 -1.69
C ILE A 67 10.59 -15.80 -2.80
N PRO A 68 11.00 -16.78 -3.63
CA PRO A 68 11.94 -16.53 -4.73
C PRO A 68 11.45 -15.46 -5.71
N GLU A 69 10.17 -15.46 -6.06
CA GLU A 69 9.55 -14.46 -6.94
C GLU A 69 9.64 -13.04 -6.34
N LEU A 70 9.40 -12.93 -5.02
CA LEU A 70 9.51 -11.65 -4.31
C LEU A 70 10.95 -11.17 -4.17
N VAL A 71 11.90 -12.10 -4.00
CA VAL A 71 13.35 -11.83 -3.96
C VAL A 71 13.81 -11.27 -5.32
N ASP A 72 13.45 -11.95 -6.40
CA ASP A 72 13.81 -11.53 -7.76
C ASP A 72 13.19 -10.17 -8.11
N PHE A 73 11.90 -10.00 -7.83
CA PHE A 73 11.21 -8.72 -8.03
C PHE A 73 11.87 -7.58 -7.24
N HIS A 74 12.18 -7.81 -5.96
CA HIS A 74 12.83 -6.79 -5.13
C HIS A 74 14.19 -6.42 -5.65
N GLU A 75 15.03 -7.40 -6.01
CA GLU A 75 16.37 -7.16 -6.52
C GLU A 75 16.36 -6.34 -7.81
N GLU A 76 15.42 -6.63 -8.70
CA GLU A 76 15.29 -5.92 -9.97
C GLU A 76 14.81 -4.47 -9.81
N ARG A 77 13.94 -4.19 -8.81
CA ARG A 77 13.17 -2.95 -8.75
C ARG A 77 13.53 -2.03 -7.57
N LYS A 78 14.20 -2.51 -6.52
CA LYS A 78 14.45 -1.76 -5.27
C LYS A 78 15.13 -0.40 -5.45
N ASP A 79 16.03 -0.29 -6.41
CA ASP A 79 16.77 0.94 -6.72
C ASP A 79 16.08 1.80 -7.77
N LYS A 80 14.94 1.36 -8.30
CA LYS A 80 14.17 2.03 -9.34
C LYS A 80 12.87 2.60 -8.73
N ASP A 81 11.82 1.84 -8.83
CA ASP A 81 10.44 2.31 -8.67
C ASP A 81 9.58 1.45 -7.74
N ALA A 82 10.06 0.29 -7.26
CA ALA A 82 9.29 -0.59 -6.41
C ALA A 82 10.14 -1.30 -5.35
N VAL A 83 9.53 -1.61 -4.20
CA VAL A 83 10.14 -2.39 -3.12
C VAL A 83 9.17 -3.45 -2.61
N VAL A 84 9.73 -4.52 -2.01
CA VAL A 84 8.97 -5.52 -1.25
C VAL A 84 9.18 -5.28 0.24
N LEU A 85 8.11 -5.38 1.03
CA LEU A 85 8.14 -5.48 2.48
C LEU A 85 7.45 -6.81 2.87
N GLY A 86 8.22 -7.77 3.36
CA GLY A 86 7.68 -9.03 3.85
C GLY A 86 7.24 -8.88 5.31
N VAL A 87 5.94 -8.92 5.58
CA VAL A 87 5.39 -8.80 6.94
C VAL A 87 5.08 -10.18 7.48
N ASN A 88 5.96 -10.68 8.34
CA ASN A 88 5.72 -11.94 9.03
C ASN A 88 4.53 -11.81 9.99
N PHE A 89 3.58 -12.72 9.84
CA PHE A 89 2.25 -12.69 10.48
C PHE A 89 2.06 -13.90 11.40
N GLU A 90 3.02 -14.08 12.32
CA GLU A 90 3.00 -15.15 13.32
C GLU A 90 3.70 -14.71 14.60
N ASP A 91 3.50 -15.48 15.68
CA ASP A 91 4.20 -15.26 16.94
C ASP A 91 5.50 -16.08 16.96
N ILE A 92 6.55 -15.49 16.41
CA ILE A 92 7.90 -16.07 16.30
C ILE A 92 8.93 -15.14 16.92
N SER A 93 9.99 -15.71 17.49
CA SER A 93 11.09 -14.89 18.03
C SER A 93 11.84 -14.16 16.93
N PRO A 94 12.38 -12.94 17.20
CA PRO A 94 13.16 -12.20 16.20
C PRO A 94 14.35 -12.98 15.65
N ASN A 95 15.04 -13.72 16.52
CA ASN A 95 16.21 -14.52 16.12
C ASN A 95 15.84 -15.69 15.20
N ALA A 96 14.75 -16.39 15.51
CA ALA A 96 14.29 -17.49 14.67
C ALA A 96 13.83 -16.98 13.29
N LEU A 97 13.10 -15.85 13.25
CA LEU A 97 12.67 -15.25 12.00
C LEU A 97 13.86 -14.72 11.17
N LYS A 98 14.87 -14.14 11.84
CA LYS A 98 16.10 -13.70 11.18
C LYS A 98 16.84 -14.88 10.55
N GLN A 99 17.04 -15.97 11.29
CA GLN A 99 17.68 -17.18 10.77
C GLN A 99 16.89 -17.73 9.56
N PHE A 100 15.58 -17.78 9.65
CA PHE A 100 14.73 -18.22 8.54
C PHE A 100 14.89 -17.32 7.31
N SER A 101 14.88 -16.00 7.49
CA SER A 101 15.04 -15.05 6.38
C SER A 101 16.39 -15.18 5.68
N GLU A 102 17.46 -15.50 6.43
CA GLU A 102 18.80 -15.78 5.88
C GLU A 102 18.82 -17.11 5.11
N GLU A 103 18.17 -18.15 5.62
CA GLU A 103 18.08 -19.47 4.97
C GLU A 103 17.31 -19.39 3.64
N TYR A 104 16.28 -18.55 3.55
CA TYR A 104 15.50 -18.34 2.33
C TYR A 104 16.02 -17.18 1.46
N PHE A 105 17.22 -16.63 1.77
CA PHE A 105 17.87 -15.58 0.99
C PHE A 105 16.99 -14.33 0.76
N MET A 106 16.13 -13.99 1.73
CA MET A 106 15.28 -12.82 1.63
C MET A 106 16.13 -11.54 1.63
N ASN A 107 16.10 -10.81 0.52
CA ASN A 107 16.89 -9.59 0.30
C ASN A 107 16.09 -8.31 0.53
N PHE A 108 14.86 -8.42 0.99
CA PHE A 108 13.95 -7.32 1.33
C PHE A 108 13.72 -7.24 2.86
N PRO A 109 13.25 -6.08 3.39
CA PRO A 109 12.92 -5.95 4.80
C PRO A 109 11.89 -6.98 5.27
N VAL A 110 12.25 -7.77 6.29
CA VAL A 110 11.37 -8.74 6.92
C VAL A 110 10.86 -8.14 8.22
N LEU A 111 9.63 -7.62 8.16
CA LEU A 111 8.96 -6.94 9.25
C LEU A 111 8.17 -7.93 10.10
N ARG A 112 7.90 -7.54 11.36
CA ARG A 112 7.18 -8.39 12.30
C ARG A 112 5.89 -7.73 12.77
N THR A 113 4.82 -8.52 12.81
CA THR A 113 3.56 -8.12 13.44
C THR A 113 2.92 -9.32 14.15
N LYS A 114 1.93 -9.05 14.99
CA LYS A 114 1.14 -10.13 15.60
C LYS A 114 0.02 -10.54 14.66
N PRO A 115 -0.34 -11.84 14.66
CA PRO A 115 -1.50 -12.32 13.91
C PRO A 115 -2.80 -11.63 14.34
N GLY A 116 -3.69 -11.40 13.39
CA GLY A 116 -5.00 -10.81 13.62
C GLY A 116 -5.86 -10.84 12.36
N PRO A 117 -7.15 -10.53 12.43
CA PRO A 117 -8.03 -10.57 11.25
C PRO A 117 -7.78 -9.42 10.28
N ASN A 118 -7.13 -8.35 10.74
CA ASN A 118 -6.90 -7.14 9.96
C ASN A 118 -5.47 -6.63 10.14
N SER A 119 -5.01 -5.91 9.13
CA SER A 119 -3.81 -5.08 9.16
C SER A 119 -4.18 -3.61 8.97
N ALA A 120 -3.17 -2.72 9.04
CA ALA A 120 -3.34 -1.31 8.68
C ALA A 120 -3.74 -1.09 7.21
N LEU A 121 -3.50 -2.08 6.33
CA LEU A 121 -3.85 -2.02 4.91
C LEU A 121 -5.21 -2.65 4.62
N GLY A 122 -5.79 -3.38 5.56
CA GLY A 122 -7.07 -4.04 5.41
C GLY A 122 -7.08 -5.49 5.94
N PRO A 123 -8.12 -6.27 5.60
CA PRO A 123 -8.32 -7.62 6.13
C PRO A 123 -7.33 -8.63 5.55
N ILE A 124 -6.88 -9.57 6.40
CA ILE A 124 -6.04 -10.71 6.04
C ILE A 124 -6.84 -12.01 6.20
N PRO A 125 -7.58 -12.43 5.16
CA PRO A 125 -8.46 -13.61 5.24
C PRO A 125 -7.70 -14.94 5.23
N GLY A 126 -6.44 -14.93 4.84
CA GLY A 126 -5.55 -16.08 4.76
C GLY A 126 -4.16 -15.69 4.31
N LEU A 127 -3.22 -16.64 4.35
CA LEU A 127 -1.84 -16.41 3.90
C LEU A 127 -1.54 -17.23 2.64
N PRO A 128 -0.72 -16.67 1.73
CA PRO A 128 -0.25 -15.29 1.73
C PRO A 128 -1.35 -14.31 1.35
N THR A 129 -1.23 -13.07 1.82
CA THR A 129 -2.01 -11.93 1.35
C THR A 129 -1.07 -10.80 1.00
N THR A 130 -1.14 -10.32 -0.24
CA THR A 130 -0.29 -9.24 -0.75
C THR A 130 -1.12 -8.00 -1.02
N TYR A 131 -0.70 -6.87 -0.46
CA TYR A 131 -1.21 -5.55 -0.80
C TYR A 131 -0.23 -4.82 -1.71
N LEU A 132 -0.75 -4.11 -2.70
CA LEU A 132 0.02 -3.17 -3.50
C LEU A 132 -0.36 -1.75 -3.12
N VAL A 133 0.66 -0.97 -2.76
CA VAL A 133 0.53 0.43 -2.37
C VAL A 133 1.19 1.30 -3.42
N SER A 134 0.49 2.34 -3.86
CA SER A 134 0.99 3.28 -4.87
C SER A 134 2.09 4.19 -4.32
N PRO A 135 2.84 4.90 -5.19
CA PRO A 135 3.82 5.90 -4.77
C PRO A 135 3.25 7.01 -3.87
N GLU A 136 1.96 7.30 -3.98
CA GLU A 136 1.22 8.25 -3.15
C GLU A 136 0.83 7.67 -1.79
N GLY A 137 0.94 6.33 -1.62
CA GLY A 137 0.62 5.61 -0.40
C GLY A 137 -0.80 5.10 -0.32
N GLU A 138 -1.49 5.01 -1.44
CA GLU A 138 -2.83 4.46 -1.51
C GLU A 138 -2.78 2.95 -1.72
N VAL A 139 -3.63 2.20 -1.02
CA VAL A 139 -3.81 0.77 -1.27
C VAL A 139 -4.63 0.61 -2.56
N VAL A 140 -3.99 0.15 -3.63
CA VAL A 140 -4.61 0.05 -4.95
C VAL A 140 -5.02 -1.37 -5.34
N ALA A 141 -4.44 -2.38 -4.68
CA ALA A 141 -4.81 -3.78 -4.91
C ALA A 141 -4.56 -4.66 -3.69
N ARG A 142 -5.28 -5.78 -3.63
CA ARG A 142 -5.07 -6.89 -2.71
C ARG A 142 -5.21 -8.20 -3.45
N GLN A 143 -4.22 -9.08 -3.29
CA GLN A 143 -4.25 -10.47 -3.76
C GLN A 143 -4.23 -11.41 -2.56
N VAL A 144 -5.13 -12.38 -2.51
CA VAL A 144 -5.13 -13.50 -1.57
C VAL A 144 -4.64 -14.74 -2.31
N GLY A 145 -3.65 -15.41 -1.78
CA GLY A 145 -2.91 -16.48 -2.45
C GLY A 145 -1.60 -16.01 -3.06
N PRO A 146 -0.78 -16.93 -3.59
CA PRO A 146 0.56 -16.64 -4.08
C PRO A 146 0.57 -15.61 -5.21
N VAL A 147 1.66 -14.84 -5.28
CA VAL A 147 1.96 -13.90 -6.37
C VAL A 147 3.24 -14.31 -7.09
N THR A 148 3.42 -13.81 -8.31
CA THR A 148 4.67 -13.91 -9.07
C THR A 148 5.23 -12.54 -9.39
N ALA A 149 6.54 -12.45 -9.65
CA ALA A 149 7.19 -11.21 -10.07
C ALA A 149 6.50 -10.59 -11.29
N VAL A 150 6.14 -11.44 -12.26
CA VAL A 150 5.44 -11.01 -13.49
C VAL A 150 4.06 -10.44 -13.18
N LEU A 151 3.27 -11.10 -12.32
CA LEU A 151 1.94 -10.62 -11.95
C LEU A 151 1.99 -9.22 -11.31
N ILE A 152 2.96 -9.01 -10.42
CA ILE A 152 3.15 -7.72 -9.75
C ILE A 152 3.58 -6.65 -10.76
N ALA A 153 4.57 -6.97 -11.61
CA ALA A 153 5.10 -6.05 -12.62
C ALA A 153 4.03 -5.62 -13.63
N ASP A 154 3.24 -6.56 -14.14
CA ASP A 154 2.15 -6.30 -15.09
C ASP A 154 1.07 -5.42 -14.48
N PHE A 155 0.71 -5.66 -13.21
CA PHE A 155 -0.26 -4.81 -12.52
C PHE A 155 0.25 -3.37 -12.39
N ILE A 156 1.50 -3.18 -11.96
CA ILE A 156 2.13 -1.84 -11.84
C ILE A 156 2.13 -1.14 -13.21
N ALA A 157 2.53 -1.83 -14.28
CA ALA A 157 2.56 -1.26 -15.62
C ALA A 157 1.18 -0.77 -16.08
N GLN A 158 0.10 -1.49 -15.75
CA GLN A 158 -1.26 -1.09 -16.04
C GLN A 158 -1.73 0.15 -15.27
N GLN A 159 -1.18 0.41 -14.07
CA GLN A 159 -1.51 1.61 -13.31
C GLN A 159 -0.80 2.86 -13.84
N ILE A 160 0.40 2.72 -14.38
CA ILE A 160 1.18 3.84 -14.93
C ILE A 160 0.60 4.33 -16.27
N THR A 161 -0.14 3.48 -16.99
CA THR A 161 -0.69 3.80 -18.32
C THR A 161 -2.11 4.36 -18.30
N LYS A 162 -2.70 4.54 -17.14
CA LYS A 162 -4.04 5.15 -16.95
C LYS A 162 -3.94 6.64 -16.69
#